data_6ae9c868718813dd3b88d8f874d9c870
#
_entry.id   6ae9c868718813dd3b88d8f874d9c870
#
_cell.length_a   1.000
_cell.length_b   1.000
_cell.length_c   1.000
_cell.angle_alpha   90.00
_cell.angle_beta   90.00
_cell.angle_gamma   90.00
#
_symmetry.space_group_name_H-M   'P 1'
#
loop_
_entity.id
_entity.type
_entity.pdbx_description
1 polymer ?
#
loop_
_entity_poly.entity_id
_entity_poly.type
_entity_poly.pdbx_seq_one_letter_code
_entity_poly.pdbx_strand_id
1 'polypeptide(L)'
;MFIRPITLDDVENFYHMMCRLDEETEYMMYELGERQLKSNNLDDLKERIGVAVSGEDFLMVAVNDNEEIVGYIWAERGKMNRISHTAYIITGIRKAYHRQGIGSEFFNMLDEWAGKNGIVRLELTVECVNTGAKHLYEKNGFIVEGVRPKSMKVNGKFVDEYYMGKILD
;
A
#
# COMPACT_ATOMS: atom_id res chain seq x y z
N MET A 1 -2.73 20.14 -0.30
CA MET A 1 -2.67 18.65 -0.20
C MET A 1 -2.64 18.23 1.26
N PHE A 2 -3.36 17.18 1.65
CA PHE A 2 -3.43 16.66 3.03
C PHE A 2 -3.62 15.13 3.03
N ILE A 3 -3.31 14.49 4.16
CA ILE A 3 -3.50 13.04 4.37
C ILE A 3 -4.60 12.85 5.40
N ARG A 4 -5.50 11.91 5.15
CA ARG A 4 -6.60 11.57 6.05
C ARG A 4 -6.95 10.07 6.00
N PRO A 5 -7.65 9.54 6.99
CA PRO A 5 -8.29 8.24 6.87
C PRO A 5 -9.23 8.21 5.66
N ILE A 6 -9.34 7.03 5.05
CA ILE A 6 -10.35 6.79 4.01
C ILE A 6 -11.75 6.74 4.63
N THR A 7 -12.77 7.05 3.84
CA THR A 7 -14.17 6.91 4.22
C THR A 7 -14.91 6.02 3.23
N LEU A 8 -16.12 5.59 3.58
CA LEU A 8 -16.94 4.79 2.68
C LEU A 8 -17.42 5.57 1.44
N ASP A 9 -17.40 6.89 1.49
CA ASP A 9 -17.74 7.74 0.35
C ASP A 9 -16.61 7.83 -0.69
N ASP A 10 -15.40 7.40 -0.32
CA ASP A 10 -14.24 7.42 -1.20
C ASP A 10 -14.14 6.23 -2.16
N VAL A 11 -15.01 5.24 -2.07
CA VAL A 11 -14.88 3.95 -2.79
C VAL A 11 -14.61 4.14 -4.28
N GLU A 12 -15.41 4.96 -4.96
CA GLU A 12 -15.25 5.21 -6.41
C GLU A 12 -13.97 5.97 -6.73
N ASN A 13 -13.69 7.06 -5.99
CA ASN A 13 -12.46 7.85 -6.15
C ASN A 13 -11.21 7.01 -5.91
N PHE A 14 -11.24 6.16 -4.90
CA PHE A 14 -10.13 5.26 -4.57
C PHE A 14 -9.93 4.22 -5.67
N TYR A 15 -11.01 3.60 -6.17
CA TYR A 15 -10.95 2.67 -7.28
C TYR A 15 -10.34 3.32 -8.54
N HIS A 16 -10.81 4.50 -8.91
CA HIS A 16 -10.29 5.23 -10.07
C HIS A 16 -8.81 5.62 -9.90
N MET A 17 -8.41 6.02 -8.69
CA MET A 17 -7.01 6.30 -8.40
C MET A 17 -6.14 5.06 -8.57
N MET A 18 -6.58 3.88 -8.09
CA MET A 18 -5.83 2.63 -8.28
C MET A 18 -5.71 2.26 -9.77
N CYS A 19 -6.77 2.45 -10.57
CA CYS A 19 -6.70 2.25 -12.02
C CYS A 19 -5.64 3.15 -12.68
N ARG A 20 -5.58 4.42 -12.26
CA ARG A 20 -4.56 5.36 -12.77
C ARG A 20 -3.13 4.98 -12.33
N LEU A 21 -2.95 4.42 -11.13
CA LEU A 21 -1.65 3.89 -10.72
C LEU A 21 -1.21 2.73 -11.61
N ASP A 22 -2.12 1.81 -11.94
CA ASP A 22 -1.82 0.69 -12.84
C ASP A 22 -1.40 1.18 -14.26
N GLU A 23 -1.87 2.37 -14.68
CA GLU A 23 -1.45 3.01 -15.93
C GLU A 23 -0.08 3.69 -15.83
N GLU A 24 0.26 4.25 -14.66
CA GLU A 24 1.45 5.08 -14.45
C GLU A 24 2.71 4.25 -14.13
N THR A 25 2.56 3.00 -13.66
CA THR A 25 3.69 2.18 -13.18
C THR A 25 3.47 0.69 -13.41
N GLU A 26 4.57 -0.03 -13.60
CA GLU A 26 4.61 -1.50 -13.67
C GLU A 26 4.82 -2.17 -12.29
N TYR A 27 4.89 -1.38 -11.22
CA TYR A 27 5.18 -1.88 -9.87
C TYR A 27 3.94 -2.23 -9.05
N MET A 28 2.74 -1.98 -9.57
CA MET A 28 1.50 -2.41 -8.94
C MET A 28 1.15 -3.85 -9.37
N MET A 29 0.25 -4.50 -8.62
CA MET A 29 -0.12 -5.90 -8.86
C MET A 29 -0.82 -6.13 -10.20
N TYR A 30 -1.63 -5.17 -10.67
CA TYR A 30 -2.39 -5.29 -11.90
C TYR A 30 -1.69 -4.64 -13.08
N GLU A 31 -1.77 -5.29 -14.24
CA GLU A 31 -1.41 -4.67 -15.51
C GLU A 31 -2.43 -3.62 -15.92
N LEU A 32 -2.05 -2.76 -16.86
CA LEU A 32 -2.94 -1.76 -17.46
C LEU A 32 -4.25 -2.42 -17.93
N GLY A 33 -5.37 -1.95 -17.42
CA GLY A 33 -6.71 -2.44 -17.77
C GLY A 33 -7.13 -3.74 -17.07
N GLU A 34 -6.23 -4.45 -16.40
CA GLU A 34 -6.55 -5.72 -15.74
C GLU A 34 -7.47 -5.54 -14.52
N ARG A 35 -7.28 -4.46 -13.75
CA ARG A 35 -8.14 -4.16 -12.59
C ARG A 35 -9.60 -4.00 -13.00
N GLN A 36 -9.87 -3.33 -14.12
CA GLN A 36 -11.22 -3.14 -14.63
C GLN A 36 -11.89 -4.45 -15.05
N LEU A 37 -11.11 -5.48 -15.37
CA LEU A 37 -11.63 -6.80 -15.77
C LEU A 37 -11.78 -7.76 -14.58
N LYS A 38 -10.85 -7.72 -13.62
CA LYS A 38 -10.73 -8.74 -12.58
C LYS A 38 -11.08 -8.27 -11.17
N SER A 39 -11.08 -6.96 -10.91
CA SER A 39 -11.27 -6.38 -9.58
C SER A 39 -12.12 -5.10 -9.64
N ASN A 40 -13.27 -5.19 -10.29
CA ASN A 40 -14.18 -4.07 -10.54
C ASN A 40 -15.44 -4.09 -9.67
N ASN A 41 -15.53 -4.99 -8.69
CA ASN A 41 -16.65 -5.04 -7.77
C ASN A 41 -16.48 -3.99 -6.67
N LEU A 42 -17.22 -2.88 -6.78
CA LEU A 42 -17.14 -1.78 -5.81
C LEU A 42 -17.75 -2.14 -4.45
N ASP A 43 -18.68 -3.11 -4.39
CA ASP A 43 -19.23 -3.57 -3.11
C ASP A 43 -18.17 -4.36 -2.32
N ASP A 44 -17.40 -5.23 -2.98
CA ASP A 44 -16.28 -5.92 -2.35
C ASP A 44 -15.22 -4.93 -1.86
N LEU A 45 -14.91 -3.91 -2.66
CA LEU A 45 -13.98 -2.86 -2.26
C LEU A 45 -14.52 -2.07 -1.05
N LYS A 46 -15.80 -1.77 -1.04
CA LYS A 46 -16.47 -1.08 0.06
C LYS A 46 -16.42 -1.88 1.36
N GLU A 47 -16.63 -3.20 1.29
CA GLU A 47 -16.51 -4.08 2.46
C GLU A 47 -15.07 -4.05 3.02
N ARG A 48 -14.05 -4.16 2.15
CA ARG A 48 -12.65 -4.09 2.56
C ARG A 48 -12.29 -2.73 3.15
N ILE A 49 -12.75 -1.63 2.58
CA ILE A 49 -12.57 -0.29 3.13
C ILE A 49 -13.27 -0.19 4.50
N GLY A 50 -14.42 -0.83 4.66
CA GLY A 50 -15.15 -0.90 5.93
C GLY A 50 -14.33 -1.49 7.08
N VAL A 51 -13.47 -2.48 6.80
CA VAL A 51 -12.53 -3.04 7.79
C VAL A 51 -11.53 -1.98 8.27
N ALA A 52 -11.02 -1.16 7.36
CA ALA A 52 -10.12 -0.06 7.73
C ALA A 52 -10.87 1.07 8.47
N VAL A 53 -12.09 1.39 8.05
CA VAL A 53 -12.94 2.39 8.75
C VAL A 53 -13.29 1.94 10.16
N SER A 54 -13.44 0.64 10.40
CA SER A 54 -13.65 0.07 11.76
C SER A 54 -12.41 0.13 12.65
N GLY A 55 -11.22 0.36 12.07
CA GLY A 55 -9.94 0.44 12.77
C GLY A 55 -9.17 -0.89 12.88
N GLU A 56 -9.69 -1.99 12.32
CA GLU A 56 -8.98 -3.27 12.28
C GLU A 56 -7.75 -3.19 11.35
N ASP A 57 -7.94 -2.62 10.16
CA ASP A 57 -6.88 -2.31 9.21
C ASP A 57 -6.54 -0.81 9.26
N PHE A 58 -5.39 -0.46 8.69
CA PHE A 58 -4.98 0.92 8.53
C PHE A 58 -5.07 1.31 7.04
N LEU A 59 -5.82 2.37 6.72
CA LEU A 59 -5.89 2.88 5.35
C LEU A 59 -5.98 4.40 5.35
N MET A 60 -4.91 5.03 4.88
CA MET A 60 -4.83 6.48 4.69
C MET A 60 -4.74 6.83 3.22
N VAL A 61 -5.31 7.96 2.87
CA VAL A 61 -5.26 8.52 1.51
C VAL A 61 -4.66 9.93 1.53
N ALA A 62 -3.85 10.22 0.52
CA ALA A 62 -3.39 11.57 0.22
C ALA A 62 -4.34 12.20 -0.79
N VAL A 63 -4.81 13.41 -0.48
CA VAL A 63 -5.81 14.14 -1.27
C VAL A 63 -5.22 15.47 -1.72
N ASN A 64 -5.37 15.80 -3.00
CA ASN A 64 -4.92 17.07 -3.55
C ASN A 64 -5.93 18.21 -3.32
N ASP A 65 -5.62 19.41 -3.76
CA ASP A 65 -6.47 20.58 -3.57
C ASP A 65 -7.77 20.56 -4.41
N ASN A 66 -7.87 19.62 -5.36
CA ASN A 66 -9.09 19.35 -6.13
C ASN A 66 -9.94 18.19 -5.54
N GLU A 67 -9.64 17.78 -4.31
CA GLU A 67 -10.30 16.67 -3.62
C GLU A 67 -10.11 15.29 -4.28
N GLU A 68 -9.10 15.14 -5.17
CA GLU A 68 -8.77 13.87 -5.78
C GLU A 68 -7.80 13.07 -4.89
N ILE A 69 -8.05 11.77 -4.75
CA ILE A 69 -7.09 10.86 -4.12
C ILE A 69 -5.91 10.66 -5.07
N VAL A 70 -4.71 10.87 -4.56
CA VAL A 70 -3.46 10.83 -5.34
C VAL A 70 -2.43 9.83 -4.81
N GLY A 71 -2.73 9.18 -3.71
CA GLY A 71 -1.90 8.13 -3.13
C GLY A 71 -2.58 7.49 -1.92
N TYR A 72 -2.07 6.33 -1.51
CA TYR A 72 -2.58 5.61 -0.36
C TYR A 72 -1.50 4.75 0.29
N ILE A 73 -1.74 4.41 1.54
CA ILE A 73 -1.08 3.33 2.25
C ILE A 73 -2.14 2.49 2.95
N TRP A 74 -2.10 1.18 2.71
CA TRP A 74 -2.98 0.20 3.31
C TRP A 74 -2.14 -0.82 4.07
N ALA A 75 -2.40 -1.00 5.35
CA ALA A 75 -1.82 -2.08 6.14
C ALA A 75 -2.95 -3.03 6.58
N GLU A 76 -2.95 -4.21 6.01
CA GLU A 76 -3.91 -5.26 6.32
C GLU A 76 -3.39 -6.09 7.50
N ARG A 77 -4.12 -6.07 8.61
CA ARG A 77 -3.77 -6.83 9.81
C ARG A 77 -3.97 -8.32 9.59
N GLY A 78 -3.07 -9.14 10.13
CA GLY A 78 -3.23 -10.59 10.15
C GLY A 78 -4.50 -11.02 10.88
N LYS A 79 -5.38 -11.77 10.20
CA LYS A 79 -6.72 -12.11 10.70
C LYS A 79 -6.76 -13.28 11.67
N MET A 80 -5.74 -14.13 11.65
CA MET A 80 -5.65 -15.31 12.55
C MET A 80 -4.87 -14.94 13.81
N ASN A 81 -5.23 -15.52 14.94
CA ASN A 81 -4.64 -15.18 16.25
C ASN A 81 -3.12 -15.20 16.26
N ARG A 82 -2.50 -16.18 15.57
CA ARG A 82 -1.03 -16.33 15.54
C ARG A 82 -0.30 -15.27 14.73
N ILE A 83 -0.99 -14.51 13.88
CA ILE A 83 -0.44 -13.44 13.05
C ILE A 83 -1.12 -12.08 13.28
N SER A 84 -1.99 -11.97 14.30
CA SER A 84 -2.75 -10.75 14.58
C SER A 84 -1.88 -9.56 15.04
N HIS A 85 -0.61 -9.81 15.33
CA HIS A 85 0.41 -8.82 15.63
C HIS A 85 1.19 -8.35 14.39
N THR A 86 0.82 -8.81 13.20
CA THR A 86 1.45 -8.44 11.93
C THR A 86 0.53 -7.60 11.08
N ALA A 87 1.08 -6.78 10.20
CA ALA A 87 0.32 -6.12 9.13
C ALA A 87 1.12 -6.11 7.84
N TYR A 88 0.44 -6.44 6.73
CA TYR A 88 1.00 -6.42 5.38
C TYR A 88 0.67 -5.11 4.68
N ILE A 89 1.68 -4.46 4.10
CA ILE A 89 1.56 -3.12 3.56
C ILE A 89 1.50 -3.13 2.04
N ILE A 90 0.56 -2.36 1.52
CA ILE A 90 0.47 -1.99 0.11
C ILE A 90 0.43 -0.47 0.06
N THR A 91 1.25 0.16 -0.78
CA THR A 91 1.25 1.62 -0.95
C THR A 91 1.49 1.99 -2.40
N GLY A 92 0.89 3.09 -2.81
CA GLY A 92 1.07 3.66 -4.12
C GLY A 92 0.81 5.17 -4.08
N ILE A 93 1.65 5.91 -4.80
CA ILE A 93 1.52 7.37 -4.95
C ILE A 93 1.64 7.67 -6.43
N ARG A 94 0.70 8.45 -6.98
CA ARG A 94 0.72 8.86 -8.37
C ARG A 94 2.00 9.62 -8.71
N LYS A 95 2.55 9.36 -9.87
CA LYS A 95 3.87 9.85 -10.31
C LYS A 95 4.06 11.35 -10.15
N ALA A 96 3.03 12.14 -10.46
CA ALA A 96 3.06 13.60 -10.32
C ALA A 96 3.25 14.09 -8.87
N TYR A 97 3.05 13.23 -7.88
CA TYR A 97 3.12 13.57 -6.46
C TYR A 97 4.31 12.92 -5.74
N HIS A 98 5.22 12.29 -6.50
CA HIS A 98 6.44 11.73 -5.93
C HIS A 98 7.35 12.82 -5.35
N ARG A 99 8.21 12.43 -4.38
CA ARG A 99 9.21 13.30 -3.74
C ARG A 99 8.65 14.53 -3.03
N GLN A 100 7.38 14.49 -2.62
CA GLN A 100 6.74 15.55 -1.84
C GLN A 100 6.56 15.19 -0.36
N GLY A 101 7.22 14.13 0.11
CA GLY A 101 7.18 13.70 1.52
C GLY A 101 6.01 12.79 1.88
N ILE A 102 5.03 12.58 0.99
CA ILE A 102 3.81 11.79 1.24
C ILE A 102 4.14 10.40 1.77
N GLY A 103 5.08 9.70 1.13
CA GLY A 103 5.45 8.35 1.55
C GLY A 103 6.00 8.30 2.97
N SER A 104 6.87 9.23 3.35
CA SER A 104 7.40 9.30 4.71
C SER A 104 6.30 9.61 5.74
N GLU A 105 5.37 10.49 5.40
CA GLU A 105 4.25 10.81 6.28
C GLU A 105 3.30 9.62 6.46
N PHE A 106 3.04 8.87 5.39
CA PHE A 106 2.29 7.62 5.46
C PHE A 106 2.89 6.63 6.47
N PHE A 107 4.21 6.44 6.44
CA PHE A 107 4.89 5.53 7.36
C PHE A 107 4.92 6.05 8.80
N ASN A 108 5.05 7.37 9.02
CA ASN A 108 4.93 7.96 10.35
C ASN A 108 3.55 7.66 10.96
N MET A 109 2.48 7.89 10.21
CA MET A 109 1.11 7.62 10.66
C MET A 109 0.86 6.13 10.88
N LEU A 110 1.45 5.28 10.02
CA LEU A 110 1.38 3.83 10.18
C LEU A 110 2.05 3.36 11.46
N ASP A 111 3.22 3.87 11.78
CA ASP A 111 3.95 3.53 13.02
C ASP A 111 3.13 3.90 14.27
N GLU A 112 2.48 5.06 14.26
CA GLU A 112 1.60 5.46 15.36
C GLU A 112 0.39 4.53 15.51
N TRP A 113 -0.26 4.19 14.39
CA TRP A 113 -1.38 3.24 14.42
C TRP A 113 -0.93 1.87 14.92
N ALA A 114 0.18 1.37 14.40
CA ALA A 114 0.73 0.06 14.76
C ALA A 114 1.02 -0.03 16.26
N GLY A 115 1.66 0.99 16.83
CA GLY A 115 1.93 1.06 18.27
C GLY A 115 0.68 1.07 19.15
N LYS A 116 -0.39 1.73 18.69
CA LYS A 116 -1.68 1.79 19.41
C LYS A 116 -2.50 0.50 19.28
N ASN A 117 -2.24 -0.32 18.27
CA ASN A 117 -3.04 -1.51 17.95
C ASN A 117 -2.33 -2.84 18.18
N GLY A 118 -1.17 -2.83 18.85
CA GLY A 118 -0.44 -4.05 19.19
C GLY A 118 0.19 -4.75 17.99
N ILE A 119 0.47 -4.00 16.92
CA ILE A 119 1.23 -4.51 15.78
C ILE A 119 2.72 -4.44 16.13
N VAL A 120 3.39 -5.56 16.04
CA VAL A 120 4.82 -5.70 16.34
C VAL A 120 5.65 -5.86 15.07
N ARG A 121 5.02 -6.31 13.98
CA ARG A 121 5.66 -6.57 12.71
C ARG A 121 4.91 -5.95 11.56
N LEU A 122 5.61 -5.13 10.79
CA LEU A 122 5.17 -4.62 9.49
C LEU A 122 5.96 -5.32 8.39
N GLU A 123 5.29 -5.72 7.30
CA GLU A 123 5.94 -6.45 6.21
C GLU A 123 5.37 -6.04 4.85
N LEU A 124 6.21 -6.13 3.84
CA LEU A 124 5.87 -5.85 2.45
C LEU A 124 6.77 -6.64 1.49
N THR A 125 6.39 -6.65 0.24
CA THR A 125 7.26 -7.06 -0.86
C THR A 125 7.48 -5.90 -1.83
N VAL A 126 8.63 -5.87 -2.49
CA VAL A 126 8.98 -4.86 -3.48
C VAL A 126 9.84 -5.48 -4.57
N GLU A 127 9.55 -5.17 -5.83
CA GLU A 127 10.38 -5.62 -6.94
C GLU A 127 11.84 -5.14 -6.76
N CYS A 128 12.80 -6.04 -6.95
CA CYS A 128 14.22 -5.72 -6.76
C CYS A 128 14.70 -4.55 -7.62
N VAL A 129 14.06 -4.32 -8.76
CA VAL A 129 14.37 -3.21 -9.68
C VAL A 129 13.73 -1.87 -9.25
N ASN A 130 12.77 -1.90 -8.33
CA ASN A 130 12.12 -0.70 -7.79
C ASN A 130 12.96 -0.06 -6.69
N THR A 131 14.09 0.53 -7.08
CA THR A 131 15.06 1.12 -6.16
C THR A 131 14.52 2.30 -5.37
N GLY A 132 13.61 3.07 -5.97
CA GLY A 132 12.98 4.22 -5.31
C GLY A 132 12.10 3.82 -4.13
N ALA A 133 11.24 2.82 -4.32
CA ALA A 133 10.40 2.29 -3.24
C ALA A 133 11.26 1.61 -2.16
N LYS A 134 12.24 0.78 -2.56
CA LYS A 134 13.16 0.16 -1.62
C LYS A 134 13.85 1.19 -0.71
N HIS A 135 14.36 2.27 -1.30
CA HIS A 135 14.99 3.34 -0.53
C HIS A 135 14.01 4.01 0.45
N LEU A 136 12.76 4.26 0.03
CA LEU A 136 11.72 4.79 0.92
C LEU A 136 11.50 3.86 2.12
N TYR A 137 11.41 2.54 1.89
CA TYR A 137 11.18 1.56 2.95
C TYR A 137 12.37 1.49 3.90
N GLU A 138 13.61 1.43 3.38
CA GLU A 138 14.83 1.42 4.21
C GLU A 138 14.92 2.68 5.08
N LYS A 139 14.61 3.86 4.53
CA LYS A 139 14.57 5.12 5.27
C LYS A 139 13.55 5.09 6.42
N ASN A 140 12.48 4.32 6.28
CA ASN A 140 11.44 4.16 7.31
C ASN A 140 11.62 2.92 8.18
N GLY A 141 12.84 2.34 8.19
CA GLY A 141 13.23 1.30 9.14
C GLY A 141 12.98 -0.14 8.70
N PHE A 142 12.58 -0.35 7.44
CA PHE A 142 12.46 -1.71 6.89
C PHE A 142 13.82 -2.25 6.48
N ILE A 143 14.01 -3.54 6.68
CA ILE A 143 15.21 -4.27 6.23
C ILE A 143 14.82 -5.37 5.24
N VAL A 144 15.72 -5.71 4.34
CA VAL A 144 15.57 -6.87 3.45
C VAL A 144 15.75 -8.15 4.28
N GLU A 145 14.75 -9.01 4.26
CA GLU A 145 14.77 -10.30 4.97
C GLU A 145 15.02 -11.49 4.02
N GLY A 146 14.82 -11.29 2.73
CA GLY A 146 15.05 -12.32 1.73
C GLY A 146 14.64 -11.88 0.34
N VAL A 147 14.84 -12.78 -0.62
CA VAL A 147 14.48 -12.60 -2.04
C VAL A 147 13.46 -13.66 -2.42
N ARG A 148 12.48 -13.25 -3.21
CA ARG A 148 11.51 -14.13 -3.89
C ARG A 148 11.90 -14.23 -5.37
N PRO A 149 12.63 -15.27 -5.79
CA PRO A 149 13.02 -15.38 -7.20
C PRO A 149 11.80 -15.62 -8.10
N LYS A 150 11.75 -14.91 -9.23
CA LYS A 150 10.69 -15.03 -10.25
C LYS A 150 9.28 -14.90 -9.71
N SER A 151 9.09 -14.05 -8.71
CA SER A 151 7.80 -13.88 -8.02
C SER A 151 6.77 -13.12 -8.85
N MET A 152 7.22 -12.30 -9.81
CA MET A 152 6.37 -11.52 -10.71
C MET A 152 6.76 -11.78 -12.16
N LYS A 153 5.83 -11.53 -13.07
CA LYS A 153 6.08 -11.52 -14.52
C LYS A 153 5.62 -10.17 -15.07
N VAL A 154 6.58 -9.38 -15.53
CA VAL A 154 6.36 -8.03 -16.05
C VAL A 154 6.81 -7.99 -17.51
N ASN A 155 5.91 -7.62 -18.41
CA ASN A 155 6.19 -7.55 -19.85
C ASN A 155 6.86 -8.84 -20.40
N GLY A 156 6.39 -10.00 -19.96
CA GLY A 156 6.89 -11.30 -20.39
C GLY A 156 8.21 -11.75 -19.73
N LYS A 157 8.80 -10.93 -18.85
CA LYS A 157 10.03 -11.26 -18.13
C LYS A 157 9.74 -11.55 -16.66
N PHE A 158 10.41 -12.54 -16.09
CA PHE A 158 10.35 -12.79 -14.65
C PHE A 158 11.20 -11.76 -13.90
N VAL A 159 10.65 -11.24 -12.82
CA VAL A 159 11.34 -10.34 -11.89
C VAL A 159 11.30 -10.91 -10.48
N ASP A 160 12.33 -10.58 -9.71
CA ASP A 160 12.45 -10.97 -8.32
C ASP A 160 11.90 -9.85 -7.42
N GLU A 161 11.40 -10.23 -6.25
CA GLU A 161 11.02 -9.28 -5.20
C GLU A 161 11.87 -9.49 -3.95
N TYR A 162 12.07 -8.40 -3.19
CA TYR A 162 12.53 -8.51 -1.80
C TYR A 162 11.33 -8.73 -0.88
N TYR A 163 11.51 -9.60 0.12
CA TYR A 163 10.76 -9.51 1.36
C TYR A 163 11.40 -8.45 2.25
N MET A 164 10.64 -7.49 2.72
CA MET A 164 11.11 -6.51 3.68
C MET A 164 10.21 -6.50 4.91
N GLY A 165 10.82 -6.33 6.07
CA GLY A 165 10.12 -6.28 7.35
C GLY A 165 10.66 -5.19 8.26
N LYS A 166 9.81 -4.73 9.16
CA LYS A 166 10.13 -3.80 10.24
C LYS A 166 9.55 -4.35 11.53
N ILE A 167 10.40 -4.49 12.55
CA ILE A 167 9.95 -4.84 13.90
C ILE A 167 9.77 -3.54 14.69
N LEU A 168 8.64 -3.45 15.36
CA LEU A 168 8.29 -2.35 16.27
C LEU A 168 8.50 -2.85 17.72
N ASP A 169 9.19 -2.03 18.51
CA ASP A 169 9.45 -2.32 19.92
C ASP A 169 8.26 -1.91 20.82
#